data_203d6b0726be02fd37dc86385b099e08
#
_entry.id   203d6b0726be02fd37dc86385b099e08
#
_cell.length_a   1.000
_cell.length_b   1.000
_cell.length_c   1.000
_cell.angle_alpha   90.00
_cell.angle_beta   90.00
_cell.angle_gamma   90.00
#
_symmetry.space_group_name_H-M   'P 1'
#
loop_
_entity.id
_entity.type
_entity.pdbx_description
1 polymer ?
#
loop_
_entity_poly.entity_id
_entity_poly.type
_entity_poly.pdbx_seq_one_letter_code
_entity_poly.pdbx_strand_id
1 'polypeptide(L)'
;MRYCMDFESTLVPLEQELTYVDHYLCFQKARFPGRFVYSIHAAPELREVHIPKMLIQPVVENAFKHGHMQNRPNGFILVVAEYDKDSLVLSVADNGCGADEDALQALRCRMEQKDSGTGVSDHIGLLNLSTRIRLHYGQGALLTFGNRSRGGFEVSIRLPRSEA
;
A
#
# COMPACT_ATOMS: atom_id res chain seq x y z
N MET A 1 -20.50 24.96 -12.02
CA MET A 1 -19.85 24.91 -10.70
C MET A 1 -18.87 23.75 -10.72
N ARG A 2 -17.58 24.03 -10.93
CA ARG A 2 -16.51 23.04 -10.79
C ARG A 2 -16.26 22.86 -9.30
N TYR A 3 -16.64 21.72 -8.72
CA TYR A 3 -16.08 21.28 -7.47
C TYR A 3 -14.60 20.90 -7.77
N CYS A 4 -13.72 21.88 -7.63
CA CYS A 4 -12.33 21.58 -7.35
C CYS A 4 -12.34 20.90 -5.97
N MET A 5 -12.27 19.57 -5.94
CA MET A 5 -11.76 18.87 -4.80
C MET A 5 -10.30 19.29 -4.68
N ASP A 6 -10.02 20.26 -3.84
CA ASP A 6 -8.69 20.51 -3.32
C ASP A 6 -8.25 19.26 -2.57
N PHE A 7 -7.64 18.33 -3.32
CA PHE A 7 -6.75 17.34 -2.73
C PHE A 7 -5.45 18.07 -2.38
N GLU A 8 -5.53 19.05 -1.48
CA GLU A 8 -4.37 19.41 -0.70
C GLU A 8 -3.93 18.11 -0.04
N SER A 9 -2.83 17.56 -0.52
CA SER A 9 -2.24 16.36 0.04
C SER A 9 -1.76 16.72 1.44
N THR A 10 -2.67 16.58 2.40
CA THR A 10 -2.36 16.77 3.81
C THR A 10 -1.30 15.76 4.17
N LEU A 11 -0.10 16.25 4.49
CA LEU A 11 0.98 15.42 5.01
C LEU A 11 0.67 15.07 6.46
N VAL A 12 0.89 13.83 6.81
CA VAL A 12 0.73 13.32 8.18
C VAL A 12 1.99 12.58 8.59
N PRO A 13 2.30 12.54 9.89
CA PRO A 13 3.37 11.68 10.38
C PRO A 13 3.11 10.21 10.01
N LEU A 14 4.15 9.47 9.65
CA LEU A 14 4.07 8.04 9.37
C LEU A 14 3.42 7.26 10.52
N GLU A 15 3.69 7.66 11.76
CA GLU A 15 3.06 7.08 12.96
C GLU A 15 1.53 7.11 12.88
N GLN A 16 0.94 8.19 12.36
CA GLN A 16 -0.50 8.29 12.22
C GLN A 16 -1.05 7.26 11.22
N GLU A 17 -0.38 7.08 10.08
CA GLU A 17 -0.76 6.04 9.09
C GLU A 17 -0.62 4.63 9.68
N LEU A 18 0.48 4.36 10.38
CA LEU A 18 0.70 3.05 11.02
C LEU A 18 -0.33 2.76 12.12
N THR A 19 -0.73 3.78 12.87
CA THR A 19 -1.78 3.66 13.89
C THR A 19 -3.13 3.31 13.27
N TYR A 20 -3.52 3.95 12.16
CA TYR A 20 -4.76 3.61 11.45
C TYR A 20 -4.73 2.19 10.89
N VAL A 21 -3.60 1.77 10.34
CA VAL A 21 -3.40 0.40 9.85
C VAL A 21 -3.51 -0.62 10.98
N ASP A 22 -2.90 -0.35 12.13
CA ASP A 22 -2.98 -1.22 13.31
C ASP A 22 -4.43 -1.35 13.80
N HIS A 23 -5.16 -0.25 13.94
CA HIS A 23 -6.56 -0.27 14.31
C HIS A 23 -7.41 -1.08 13.32
N TYR A 24 -7.19 -0.90 12.01
CA TYR A 24 -7.88 -1.66 10.98
C TYR A 24 -7.61 -3.17 11.11
N LEU A 25 -6.34 -3.57 11.19
CA LEU A 25 -5.95 -4.98 11.28
C LEU A 25 -6.38 -5.62 12.60
N CYS A 26 -6.31 -4.88 13.71
CA CYS A 26 -6.83 -5.32 15.01
C CYS A 26 -8.34 -5.58 14.96
N PHE A 27 -9.12 -4.68 14.33
CA PHE A 27 -10.56 -4.87 14.12
C PHE A 27 -10.86 -6.11 13.26
N GLN A 28 -10.13 -6.29 12.16
CA GLN A 28 -10.30 -7.46 11.29
C GLN A 28 -9.92 -8.76 12.02
N LYS A 29 -8.88 -8.74 12.84
CA LYS A 29 -8.47 -9.89 13.66
C LYS A 29 -9.53 -10.27 14.69
N ALA A 30 -10.19 -9.30 15.31
CA ALA A 30 -11.30 -9.52 16.22
C ALA A 30 -12.53 -10.10 15.49
N ARG A 31 -12.79 -9.64 14.26
CA ARG A 31 -13.90 -10.13 13.43
C ARG A 31 -13.67 -11.54 12.88
N PHE A 32 -12.42 -11.91 12.62
CA PHE A 32 -12.03 -13.20 12.05
C PHE A 32 -10.98 -13.91 12.93
N PRO A 33 -11.37 -14.35 14.14
CA PRO A 33 -10.44 -14.90 15.11
C PRO A 33 -9.72 -16.15 14.58
N GLY A 34 -8.41 -16.22 14.81
CA GLY A 34 -7.58 -17.37 14.42
C GLY A 34 -7.33 -17.54 12.93
N ARG A 35 -7.77 -16.59 12.08
CA ARG A 35 -7.57 -16.71 10.62
C ARG A 35 -6.24 -16.17 10.16
N PHE A 36 -5.81 -15.04 10.70
CA PHE A 36 -4.56 -14.42 10.32
C PHE A 36 -3.87 -13.74 11.50
N VAL A 37 -2.59 -13.46 11.30
CA VAL A 37 -1.79 -12.60 12.17
C VAL A 37 -1.16 -11.49 11.33
N TYR A 38 -0.72 -10.42 11.97
CA TYR A 38 -0.02 -9.33 11.28
C TYR A 38 1.13 -8.82 12.13
N SER A 39 2.06 -8.13 11.48
CA SER A 39 3.17 -7.44 12.13
C SER A 39 3.43 -6.12 11.43
N ILE A 40 3.73 -5.08 12.22
CA ILE A 40 4.06 -3.74 11.73
C ILE A 40 5.45 -3.39 12.28
N HIS A 41 6.39 -3.12 11.40
CA HIS A 41 7.76 -2.76 11.72
C HIS A 41 8.10 -1.39 11.13
N ALA A 42 8.47 -0.47 11.99
CA ALA A 42 9.02 0.83 11.61
C ALA A 42 10.06 1.25 12.63
N ALA A 43 11.22 1.68 12.16
CA ALA A 43 12.23 2.24 13.05
C ALA A 43 11.70 3.51 13.73
N PRO A 44 12.01 3.76 15.01
CA PRO A 44 11.47 4.91 15.76
C PRO A 44 11.69 6.24 15.04
N GLU A 45 12.83 6.44 14.42
CA GLU A 45 13.22 7.66 13.69
C GLU A 45 12.36 7.92 12.44
N LEU A 46 11.66 6.90 11.91
CA LEU A 46 10.78 7.05 10.75
C LEU A 46 9.38 7.54 11.11
N ARG A 47 8.98 7.41 12.36
CA ARG A 47 7.59 7.64 12.80
C ARG A 47 7.14 9.08 12.62
N GLU A 48 8.07 10.03 12.76
CA GLU A 48 7.82 11.47 12.59
C GLU A 48 7.96 11.94 11.13
N VAL A 49 8.39 11.08 10.21
CA VAL A 49 8.50 11.44 8.78
C VAL A 49 7.10 11.71 8.22
N HIS A 50 6.95 12.86 7.58
CA HIS A 50 5.68 13.26 6.99
C HIS A 50 5.49 12.68 5.60
N ILE A 51 4.38 12.00 5.40
CA ILE A 51 3.97 11.39 4.14
C ILE A 51 2.54 11.80 3.78
N PRO A 52 2.14 11.72 2.51
CA PRO A 52 0.75 11.95 2.13
C PRO A 52 -0.19 10.98 2.86
N LYS A 53 -1.29 11.50 3.36
CA LYS A 53 -2.33 10.72 4.03
C LYS A 53 -2.84 9.57 3.16
N MET A 54 -3.19 8.44 3.75
CA MET A 54 -3.76 7.27 3.07
C MET A 54 -2.85 6.64 2.00
N LEU A 55 -1.56 6.49 2.28
CA LEU A 55 -0.64 5.74 1.44
C LEU A 55 -0.62 4.25 1.78
N ILE A 56 -0.56 3.91 3.06
CA ILE A 56 -0.40 2.52 3.52
C ILE A 56 -1.74 1.81 3.64
N GLN A 57 -2.76 2.48 4.17
CA GLN A 57 -4.05 1.87 4.44
C GLN A 57 -4.68 1.19 3.22
N PRO A 58 -4.78 1.80 2.02
CA PRO A 58 -5.36 1.14 0.85
C PRO A 58 -4.61 -0.14 0.44
N VAL A 59 -3.29 -0.16 0.64
CA VAL A 59 -2.46 -1.33 0.32
C VAL A 59 -2.73 -2.46 1.30
N VAL A 60 -2.87 -2.15 2.59
CA VAL A 60 -3.23 -3.14 3.63
C VAL A 60 -4.63 -3.68 3.42
N GLU A 61 -5.59 -2.84 3.06
CA GLU A 61 -6.96 -3.27 2.71
C GLU A 61 -6.95 -4.23 1.51
N ASN A 62 -6.13 -3.94 0.49
CA ASN A 62 -5.94 -4.83 -0.65
C ASN A 62 -5.31 -6.17 -0.22
N ALA A 63 -4.26 -6.16 0.59
CA ALA A 63 -3.62 -7.38 1.11
C ALA A 63 -4.62 -8.23 1.90
N PHE A 64 -5.45 -7.62 2.75
CA PHE A 64 -6.48 -8.33 3.49
C PHE A 64 -7.54 -8.93 2.57
N LYS A 65 -8.10 -8.14 1.66
CA LYS A 65 -9.21 -8.53 0.77
C LYS A 65 -8.74 -9.55 -0.28
N HIS A 66 -7.70 -9.24 -1.03
CA HIS A 66 -7.22 -10.07 -2.15
C HIS A 66 -6.35 -11.24 -1.69
N GLY A 67 -5.69 -11.13 -0.55
CA GLY A 67 -5.04 -12.26 0.11
C GLY A 67 -6.04 -13.25 0.75
N HIS A 68 -7.35 -12.92 0.75
CA HIS A 68 -8.43 -13.72 1.35
C HIS A 68 -8.18 -14.06 2.84
N MET A 69 -7.64 -13.10 3.59
CA MET A 69 -7.22 -13.30 4.98
C MET A 69 -8.36 -13.76 5.90
N GLN A 70 -9.61 -13.36 5.63
CA GLN A 70 -10.80 -13.78 6.39
C GLN A 70 -11.06 -15.29 6.32
N ASN A 71 -10.62 -15.97 5.27
CA ASN A 71 -10.85 -17.39 5.04
C ASN A 71 -9.57 -18.23 5.04
N ARG A 72 -8.42 -17.61 5.21
CA ARG A 72 -7.12 -18.27 5.07
C ARG A 72 -6.60 -18.76 6.42
N PRO A 73 -6.41 -20.07 6.60
CA PRO A 73 -5.69 -20.57 7.78
C PRO A 73 -4.23 -20.11 7.70
N ASN A 74 -3.70 -19.63 8.83
CA ASN A 74 -2.33 -19.09 8.93
C ASN A 74 -2.05 -17.92 7.98
N GLY A 75 -3.06 -17.08 7.71
CA GLY A 75 -2.88 -15.83 6.99
C GLY A 75 -1.88 -14.91 7.70
N PHE A 76 -1.09 -14.18 6.93
CA PHE A 76 -0.11 -13.25 7.48
C PHE A 76 -0.03 -11.98 6.62
N ILE A 77 -0.02 -10.83 7.30
CA ILE A 77 0.23 -9.52 6.68
C ILE A 77 1.41 -8.88 7.40
N LEU A 78 2.38 -8.43 6.63
CA LEU A 78 3.57 -7.72 7.11
C LEU A 78 3.58 -6.31 6.54
N VAL A 79 3.71 -5.33 7.41
CA VAL A 79 3.92 -3.92 7.05
C VAL A 79 5.30 -3.50 7.54
N VAL A 80 6.11 -2.96 6.65
CA VAL A 80 7.48 -2.51 6.96
C VAL A 80 7.69 -1.09 6.46
N ALA A 81 8.28 -0.25 7.29
CA ALA A 81 8.80 1.05 6.91
C ALA A 81 10.28 1.12 7.26
N GLU A 82 11.12 1.37 6.28
CA GLU A 82 12.57 1.40 6.44
C GLU A 82 13.21 2.43 5.51
N TYR A 83 14.44 2.84 5.80
CA TYR A 83 15.27 3.57 4.86
C TYR A 83 16.11 2.60 4.03
N ASP A 84 16.08 2.81 2.71
CA ASP A 84 17.04 2.24 1.77
C ASP A 84 17.81 3.40 1.13
N LYS A 85 19.03 3.64 1.60
CA LYS A 85 19.86 4.78 1.23
C LYS A 85 19.13 6.12 1.47
N ASP A 86 18.81 6.83 0.40
CA ASP A 86 18.14 8.13 0.42
C ASP A 86 16.62 8.04 0.16
N SER A 87 16.04 6.89 0.36
CA SER A 87 14.61 6.66 0.11
C SER A 87 13.91 6.03 1.33
N LEU A 88 12.71 6.53 1.63
CA LEU A 88 11.80 5.86 2.53
C LEU A 88 11.08 4.75 1.73
N VAL A 89 11.18 3.52 2.19
CA VAL A 89 10.50 2.38 1.60
C VAL A 89 9.39 1.92 2.54
N LEU A 90 8.17 1.93 2.04
CA LEU A 90 6.98 1.42 2.72
C LEU A 90 6.54 0.15 1.98
N SER A 91 6.54 -0.99 2.63
CA SER A 91 6.14 -2.25 2.01
C SER A 91 5.03 -2.93 2.79
N VAL A 92 4.11 -3.55 2.06
CA VAL A 92 3.06 -4.40 2.59
C VAL A 92 3.11 -5.72 1.84
N ALA A 93 3.31 -6.80 2.57
CA ALA A 93 3.37 -8.15 2.04
C ALA A 93 2.35 -9.05 2.72
N ASP A 94 1.76 -9.94 1.96
CA ASP A 94 0.89 -10.99 2.47
C ASP A 94 1.36 -12.38 2.03
N ASN A 95 0.81 -13.42 2.62
CA ASN A 95 1.01 -14.80 2.21
C ASN A 95 -0.24 -15.39 1.52
N GLY A 96 -1.06 -14.56 0.90
CA GLY A 96 -2.28 -14.93 0.20
C GLY A 96 -2.04 -15.79 -1.04
N CYS A 97 -3.04 -15.83 -1.91
CA CYS A 97 -2.95 -16.60 -3.18
C CYS A 97 -2.07 -15.91 -4.23
N GLY A 98 -1.68 -14.65 -4.00
CA GLY A 98 -1.04 -13.85 -5.04
C GLY A 98 -2.06 -13.38 -6.09
N ALA A 99 -1.56 -12.91 -7.21
CA ALA A 99 -2.36 -12.46 -8.33
C ALA A 99 -2.02 -13.24 -9.60
N ASP A 100 -2.98 -13.30 -10.51
CA ASP A 100 -2.77 -13.88 -11.83
C ASP A 100 -1.77 -13.04 -12.64
N GLU A 101 -0.87 -13.70 -13.38
CA GLU A 101 0.20 -13.00 -14.09
C GLU A 101 -0.33 -12.13 -15.24
N ASP A 102 -1.39 -12.57 -15.92
CA ASP A 102 -2.01 -11.77 -16.98
C ASP A 102 -2.66 -10.49 -16.40
N ALA A 103 -3.29 -10.61 -15.22
CA ALA A 103 -3.84 -9.47 -14.49
C ALA A 103 -2.74 -8.49 -14.04
N LEU A 104 -1.59 -9.01 -13.58
CA LEU A 104 -0.44 -8.18 -13.21
C LEU A 104 0.15 -7.45 -14.42
N GLN A 105 0.28 -8.14 -15.53
CA GLN A 105 0.79 -7.54 -16.77
C GLN A 105 -0.16 -6.44 -17.27
N ALA A 106 -1.46 -6.67 -17.25
CA ALA A 106 -2.45 -5.67 -17.61
C ALA A 106 -2.37 -4.43 -16.69
N LEU A 107 -2.18 -4.63 -15.38
CA LEU A 107 -2.02 -3.55 -14.41
C LEU A 107 -0.74 -2.74 -14.67
N ARG A 108 0.39 -3.41 -14.95
CA ARG A 108 1.66 -2.75 -15.32
C ARG A 108 1.49 -1.88 -16.55
N CYS A 109 0.90 -2.42 -17.63
CA CYS A 109 0.64 -1.67 -18.86
C CYS A 109 -0.23 -0.42 -18.61
N ARG A 110 -1.28 -0.53 -17.79
CA ARG A 110 -2.13 0.62 -17.44
C ARG A 110 -1.40 1.69 -16.64
N MET A 111 -0.50 1.30 -15.72
CA MET A 111 0.33 2.25 -14.98
C MET A 111 1.30 3.01 -15.87
N GLU A 112 1.84 2.37 -16.91
CA GLU A 112 2.75 2.99 -17.88
C GLU A 112 2.02 3.94 -18.84
N GLN A 113 0.82 3.57 -19.30
CA GLN A 113 0.06 4.33 -20.30
C GLN A 113 -0.61 5.60 -19.77
N LYS A 114 -0.55 5.86 -18.46
CA LYS A 114 -1.24 7.00 -17.79
C LYS A 114 -2.76 7.02 -18.04
N ASP A 115 -3.34 5.89 -18.39
CA ASP A 115 -4.74 5.83 -18.82
C ASP A 115 -5.65 5.85 -17.58
N SER A 116 -6.38 6.96 -17.44
CA SER A 116 -7.43 7.14 -16.41
C SER A 116 -8.74 6.43 -16.83
N GLY A 117 -8.65 5.39 -17.66
CA GLY A 117 -9.79 4.70 -18.21
C GLY A 117 -10.69 4.10 -17.11
N THR A 118 -11.97 4.40 -17.21
CA THR A 118 -13.09 3.95 -16.37
C THR A 118 -13.41 2.45 -16.53
N GLY A 119 -12.40 1.60 -16.41
CA GLY A 119 -12.60 0.16 -16.35
C GLY A 119 -12.83 -0.31 -14.92
N VAL A 120 -13.95 -0.97 -14.67
CA VAL A 120 -14.21 -1.67 -13.41
C VAL A 120 -13.17 -2.80 -13.27
N SER A 121 -12.10 -2.57 -12.53
CA SER A 121 -11.14 -3.60 -12.19
C SER A 121 -10.83 -3.55 -10.70
N ASP A 122 -10.62 -4.71 -10.11
CA ASP A 122 -10.28 -4.89 -8.68
C ASP A 122 -8.98 -4.17 -8.26
N HIS A 123 -8.22 -3.63 -9.21
CA HIS A 123 -6.93 -2.96 -8.98
C HIS A 123 -6.97 -1.43 -9.07
N ILE A 124 -8.18 -0.81 -9.08
CA ILE A 124 -8.35 0.66 -9.12
C ILE A 124 -7.59 1.34 -7.97
N GLY A 125 -7.52 0.70 -6.80
CA GLY A 125 -6.82 1.24 -5.64
C GLY A 125 -5.32 1.49 -5.88
N LEU A 126 -4.61 0.54 -6.50
CA LEU A 126 -3.18 0.68 -6.80
C LEU A 126 -2.90 1.71 -7.90
N LEU A 127 -3.78 1.80 -8.91
CA LEU A 127 -3.69 2.82 -9.96
C LEU A 127 -3.87 4.23 -9.38
N ASN A 128 -4.88 4.43 -8.55
CA ASN A 128 -5.13 5.70 -7.88
C ASN A 128 -3.97 6.08 -6.96
N LEU A 129 -3.44 5.11 -6.23
CA LEU A 129 -2.28 5.30 -5.35
C LEU A 129 -1.04 5.70 -6.16
N SER A 130 -0.74 5.01 -7.26
CA SER A 130 0.36 5.35 -8.16
C SER A 130 0.24 6.77 -8.71
N THR A 131 -0.96 7.16 -9.14
CA THR A 131 -1.22 8.52 -9.64
C THR A 131 -0.99 9.57 -8.55
N ARG A 132 -1.48 9.34 -7.33
CA ARG A 132 -1.29 10.26 -6.19
C ARG A 132 0.17 10.43 -5.81
N ILE A 133 0.92 9.34 -5.72
CA ILE A 133 2.35 9.34 -5.42
C ILE A 133 3.11 10.16 -6.49
N ARG A 134 2.78 9.93 -7.75
CA ARG A 134 3.40 10.65 -8.87
C ARG A 134 3.07 12.13 -8.89
N LEU A 135 1.84 12.51 -8.55
CA LEU A 135 1.42 13.91 -8.46
C LEU A 135 2.16 14.65 -7.35
N HIS A 136 2.44 13.97 -6.22
CA HIS A 136 3.09 14.59 -5.06
C HIS A 136 4.63 14.63 -5.19
N TYR A 137 5.25 13.53 -5.64
CA TYR A 137 6.71 13.36 -5.66
C TYR A 137 7.32 13.38 -7.08
N GLY A 138 6.50 13.53 -8.11
CA GLY A 138 6.98 13.48 -9.49
C GLY A 138 7.60 12.13 -9.84
N GLN A 139 8.74 12.17 -10.52
CA GLN A 139 9.49 10.97 -10.92
C GLN A 139 10.39 10.39 -9.81
N GLY A 140 10.47 11.07 -8.67
CA GLY A 140 11.30 10.63 -7.53
C GLY A 140 10.69 9.48 -6.74
N ALA A 141 9.42 9.19 -6.93
CA ALA A 141 8.73 8.11 -6.22
C ALA A 141 8.40 6.95 -7.16
N LEU A 142 8.43 5.73 -6.61
CA LEU A 142 8.17 4.50 -7.34
C LEU A 142 7.22 3.60 -6.55
N LEU A 143 6.20 3.07 -7.21
CA LEU A 143 5.34 2.01 -6.70
C LEU A 143 5.64 0.73 -7.49
N THR A 144 5.98 -0.33 -6.79
CA THR A 144 6.20 -1.67 -7.35
C THR A 144 5.27 -2.68 -6.68
N PHE A 145 4.95 -3.73 -7.41
CA PHE A 145 4.10 -4.80 -6.89
C PHE A 145 4.36 -6.11 -7.64
N GLY A 146 4.05 -7.22 -7.00
CA GLY A 146 4.18 -8.53 -7.62
C GLY A 146 3.95 -9.69 -6.67
N ASN A 147 3.92 -10.89 -7.26
CA ASN A 147 3.88 -12.13 -6.50
C ASN A 147 5.21 -12.39 -5.81
N ARG A 148 5.13 -12.93 -4.60
CA ARG A 148 6.30 -13.34 -3.82
C ARG A 148 6.69 -14.77 -4.17
N SER A 149 7.98 -15.07 -4.18
CA SER A 149 8.53 -16.41 -4.52
C SER A 149 8.02 -17.53 -3.60
N ARG A 150 7.65 -17.21 -2.37
CA ARG A 150 7.11 -18.14 -1.37
C ARG A 150 5.59 -18.11 -1.25
N GLY A 151 4.91 -17.50 -2.24
CA GLY A 151 3.47 -17.27 -2.24
C GLY A 151 3.06 -15.96 -1.57
N GLY A 152 1.91 -15.42 -2.00
CA GLY A 152 1.39 -14.14 -1.59
C GLY A 152 1.77 -13.01 -2.53
N PHE A 153 1.46 -11.80 -2.10
CA PHE A 153 1.64 -10.57 -2.88
C PHE A 153 2.41 -9.54 -2.08
N GLU A 154 3.11 -8.66 -2.76
CA GLU A 154 3.82 -7.55 -2.12
C GLU A 154 3.64 -6.29 -2.94
N VAL A 155 3.40 -5.19 -2.23
CA VAL A 155 3.42 -3.83 -2.77
C VAL A 155 4.47 -3.04 -2.03
N SER A 156 5.34 -2.35 -2.75
CA SER A 156 6.36 -1.48 -2.18
C SER A 156 6.25 -0.08 -2.77
N ILE A 157 6.27 0.92 -1.89
CA ILE A 157 6.25 2.33 -2.21
C ILE A 157 7.61 2.90 -1.80
N ARG A 158 8.36 3.40 -2.77
CA ARG A 158 9.63 4.09 -2.55
C ARG A 158 9.40 5.60 -2.71
N LEU A 159 9.68 6.35 -1.66
CA LEU A 159 9.56 7.79 -1.63
C LEU A 159 10.94 8.43 -1.48
N PRO A 160 11.25 9.52 -2.18
CA PRO A 160 12.48 10.26 -1.95
C PRO A 160 12.48 10.79 -0.52
N ARG A 161 13.63 10.83 0.10
CA ARG A 161 13.80 11.44 1.42
C ARG A 161 13.46 12.93 1.28
N SER A 162 12.41 13.38 1.98
CA SER A 162 12.18 14.81 2.14
C SER A 162 13.34 15.39 2.93
N GLU A 163 14.09 16.30 2.33
CA GLU A 163 14.96 17.17 3.12
C GLU A 163 14.05 17.98 4.05
N ALA A 164 14.29 17.85 5.34
CA ALA A 164 13.53 18.55 6.40
C ALA A 164 13.90 20.05 6.39
#